data_5d1c141c6a75279a3e95564a67b024a1
#
_entry.id   5d1c141c6a75279a3e95564a67b024a1
#
_cell.length_a   1.000
_cell.length_b   1.000
_cell.length_c   1.000
_cell.angle_alpha   90.00
_cell.angle_beta   90.00
_cell.angle_gamma   90.00
#
_symmetry.space_group_name_H-M   'P 1'
#
loop_
_entity.id
_entity.type
_entity.pdbx_description
1 polymer ?
#
loop_
_entity_poly.entity_id
_entity_poly.type
_entity_poly.pdbx_seq_one_letter_code
_entity_poly.pdbx_strand_id
1 'polypeptide(L)'
;MSTVRVHARVSGHVQGVGYRWFVRGLAAAEGLSGRARNLPDGDVEVELEGPADAVRTVVAALDGPRAPGAVTAVVQEERAVQGGSGFTTA
;
A
#
# COMPACT_ATOMS: atom_id res chain seq x y z
N MET A 1 2.47 20.98 5.67
CA MET A 1 2.28 19.53 5.74
C MET A 1 3.38 18.86 4.94
N SER A 2 3.94 17.78 5.45
CA SER A 2 5.03 17.09 4.76
C SER A 2 4.49 15.98 3.86
N THR A 3 5.17 15.81 2.72
CA THR A 3 4.99 14.67 1.85
C THR A 3 5.96 13.58 2.27
N VAL A 4 5.47 12.36 2.37
CA VAL A 4 6.29 11.20 2.72
C VAL A 4 6.10 10.10 1.70
N ARG A 5 7.07 9.20 1.62
CA ARG A 5 6.97 7.95 0.86
C ARG A 5 7.21 6.79 1.81
N VAL A 6 6.31 5.81 1.78
CA VAL A 6 6.41 4.61 2.60
C VAL A 6 6.41 3.39 1.70
N HIS A 7 7.29 2.45 2.00
CA HIS A 7 7.32 1.12 1.40
C HIS A 7 6.79 0.14 2.45
N ALA A 8 5.80 -0.66 2.07
CA ALA A 8 5.26 -1.70 2.93
C ALA A 8 5.31 -3.05 2.23
N ARG A 9 5.64 -4.09 3.00
CA ARG A 9 5.58 -5.46 2.51
C ARG A 9 4.52 -6.18 3.31
N VAL A 10 3.54 -6.73 2.61
CA VAL A 10 2.36 -7.37 3.20
C VAL A 10 2.45 -8.87 2.96
N SER A 11 2.41 -9.64 4.04
CA SER A 11 2.51 -11.10 3.99
C SER A 11 1.20 -11.75 4.41
N GLY A 12 1.00 -13.00 3.99
CA GLY A 12 -0.18 -13.78 4.28
C GLY A 12 -0.85 -14.28 3.00
N HIS A 13 -2.14 -14.54 3.07
CA HIS A 13 -2.93 -14.92 1.90
C HIS A 13 -3.45 -13.64 1.24
N VAL A 14 -2.61 -13.01 0.41
CA VAL A 14 -2.86 -11.67 -0.15
C VAL A 14 -2.80 -11.64 -1.68
N GLN A 15 -2.39 -12.71 -2.33
CA GLN A 15 -2.44 -12.81 -3.79
C GLN A 15 -3.66 -13.60 -4.23
N GLY A 16 -4.26 -13.21 -5.37
CA GLY A 16 -5.43 -13.89 -5.92
C GLY A 16 -6.73 -13.61 -5.18
N VAL A 17 -6.77 -12.60 -4.30
CA VAL A 17 -7.94 -12.27 -3.49
C VAL A 17 -8.42 -10.83 -3.68
N GLY A 18 -7.86 -10.09 -4.64
CA GLY A 18 -8.22 -8.70 -4.88
C GLY A 18 -7.51 -7.70 -3.98
N TYR A 19 -6.41 -8.10 -3.34
CA TYR A 19 -5.73 -7.24 -2.37
C TYR A 19 -5.13 -5.99 -3.03
N ARG A 20 -4.50 -6.10 -4.21
CA ARG A 20 -3.95 -4.95 -4.93
C ARG A 20 -5.04 -3.95 -5.33
N TRP A 21 -6.21 -4.43 -5.73
CA TRP A 21 -7.38 -3.60 -6.03
C TRP A 21 -7.87 -2.86 -4.80
N PHE A 22 -7.89 -3.53 -3.66
CA PHE A 22 -8.25 -2.93 -2.38
C PHE A 22 -7.30 -1.77 -2.06
N VAL A 23 -5.99 -1.99 -2.16
CA VAL A 23 -4.98 -0.95 -1.91
C VAL A 23 -5.13 0.22 -2.89
N ARG A 24 -5.35 -0.09 -4.17
CA ARG A 24 -5.56 0.94 -5.19
C ARG A 24 -6.75 1.83 -4.84
N GLY A 25 -7.84 1.25 -4.38
CA GLY A 25 -9.03 1.99 -3.97
C GLY A 25 -8.74 2.92 -2.80
N LEU A 26 -8.00 2.44 -1.80
CA LEU A 26 -7.60 3.25 -0.65
C LEU A 26 -6.70 4.42 -1.08
N ALA A 27 -5.71 4.13 -1.91
CA ALA A 27 -4.77 5.15 -2.39
C ALA A 27 -5.49 6.21 -3.22
N ALA A 28 -6.40 5.80 -4.10
CA ALA A 28 -7.16 6.71 -4.94
C ALA A 28 -8.05 7.62 -4.10
N ALA A 29 -8.70 7.09 -3.08
CA ALA A 29 -9.56 7.87 -2.20
C ALA A 29 -8.80 8.95 -1.44
N GLU A 30 -7.52 8.71 -1.15
CA GLU A 30 -6.65 9.65 -0.45
C GLU A 30 -5.77 10.49 -1.38
N GLY A 31 -5.89 10.28 -2.69
CA GLY A 31 -5.08 11.01 -3.66
C GLY A 31 -3.60 10.68 -3.65
N LEU A 32 -3.23 9.47 -3.21
CA LEU A 32 -1.83 9.07 -3.12
C LEU A 32 -1.31 8.53 -4.44
N SER A 33 -0.01 8.71 -4.67
CA SER A 33 0.71 8.06 -5.77
C SER A 33 1.46 6.83 -5.24
N GLY A 34 1.86 5.95 -6.16
CA GLY A 34 2.63 4.77 -5.81
C GLY A 34 2.20 3.53 -6.59
N ARG A 35 2.34 2.37 -5.98
CA ARG A 35 2.01 1.10 -6.65
C ARG A 35 1.79 -0.02 -5.63
N ALA A 36 1.07 -1.06 -6.09
CA ALA A 36 0.98 -2.34 -5.41
C ALA A 36 1.37 -3.44 -6.39
N ARG A 37 2.24 -4.35 -5.97
CA ARG A 37 2.82 -5.38 -6.83
C ARG A 37 2.91 -6.71 -6.11
N ASN A 38 2.50 -7.79 -6.78
CA ASN A 38 2.73 -9.16 -6.28
C ASN A 38 4.22 -9.48 -6.37
N LEU A 39 4.75 -10.05 -5.30
CA LEU A 39 6.14 -10.55 -5.27
C LEU A 39 6.15 -12.07 -5.49
N PRO A 40 7.28 -12.63 -5.98
CA PRO A 40 7.36 -14.06 -6.27
C PRO A 40 7.13 -14.98 -5.07
N ASP A 41 7.38 -14.50 -3.86
CA ASP A 41 7.22 -15.29 -2.64
C ASP A 41 5.80 -15.30 -2.07
N GLY A 42 4.85 -14.65 -2.73
CA GLY A 42 3.47 -14.57 -2.28
C GLY A 42 3.10 -13.29 -1.55
N ASP A 43 4.06 -12.46 -1.22
CA ASP A 43 3.80 -11.16 -0.58
C ASP A 43 3.31 -10.13 -1.60
N VAL A 44 2.75 -9.05 -1.09
CA VAL A 44 2.43 -7.86 -1.88
C VAL A 44 3.30 -6.71 -1.41
N GLU A 45 3.96 -6.05 -2.36
CA GLU A 45 4.73 -4.84 -2.09
C GLU A 45 3.84 -3.63 -2.38
N VAL A 46 3.82 -2.68 -1.45
CA VAL A 46 3.03 -1.45 -1.57
C VAL A 46 3.95 -0.27 -1.37
N GLU A 47 3.91 0.70 -2.30
CA GLU A 47 4.55 1.99 -2.12
C GLU A 47 3.50 3.08 -2.18
N LEU A 48 3.56 4.02 -1.23
CA LEU A 48 2.59 5.10 -1.08
C LEU A 48 3.34 6.40 -0.89
N GLU A 49 2.92 7.43 -1.62
CA GLU A 49 3.51 8.75 -1.49
C GLU A 49 2.42 9.82 -1.49
N GLY A 50 2.54 10.77 -0.59
CA GLY A 50 1.63 11.89 -0.45
C GLY A 50 1.69 12.50 0.93
N PRO A 51 0.66 13.27 1.33
CA PRO A 51 0.62 13.86 2.67
C PRO A 51 0.73 12.78 3.75
N ALA A 52 1.52 13.05 4.78
CA ALA A 52 1.82 12.06 5.81
C ALA A 52 0.57 11.47 6.46
N ASP A 53 -0.44 12.28 6.72
CA ASP A 53 -1.68 11.79 7.33
C ASP A 53 -2.43 10.81 6.43
N ALA A 54 -2.49 11.12 5.13
CA ALA A 54 -3.14 10.25 4.16
C ALA A 54 -2.40 8.92 4.01
N VAL A 55 -1.07 8.97 3.97
CA VAL A 55 -0.25 7.75 3.91
C VAL A 55 -0.49 6.89 5.16
N ARG A 56 -0.50 7.48 6.35
CA ARG A 56 -0.78 6.75 7.59
C ARG A 56 -2.14 6.09 7.58
N THR A 57 -3.15 6.78 7.06
CA THR A 57 -4.51 6.22 6.95
C THR A 57 -4.53 4.95 6.11
N VAL A 58 -3.86 4.97 4.96
CA VAL A 58 -3.81 3.80 4.07
C VAL A 58 -2.98 2.68 4.70
N VAL A 59 -1.82 2.99 5.28
CA VAL A 59 -0.97 1.98 5.93
C VAL A 59 -1.73 1.28 7.06
N ALA A 60 -2.50 2.02 7.86
CA ALA A 60 -3.29 1.42 8.94
C ALA A 60 -4.38 0.48 8.41
N ALA A 61 -4.86 0.71 7.19
CA ALA A 61 -5.89 -0.13 6.58
C ALA A 61 -5.34 -1.39 5.90
N LEU A 62 -4.03 -1.50 5.69
CA LEU A 62 -3.45 -2.64 4.99
C LEU A 62 -3.72 -3.98 5.67
N ASP A 63 -3.81 -3.99 6.99
CA ASP A 63 -4.20 -5.16 7.80
C ASP A 63 -5.48 -4.91 8.60
N GLY A 64 -6.28 -3.96 8.15
CA GLY A 64 -7.54 -3.64 8.81
C GLY A 64 -8.65 -4.63 8.46
N PRO A 65 -9.84 -4.44 9.07
CA PRO A 65 -10.94 -5.40 8.95
C PRO A 65 -11.52 -5.50 7.54
N ARG A 66 -11.24 -4.54 6.66
CA ARG A 66 -11.75 -4.55 5.28
C ARG A 66 -10.78 -5.22 4.30
N ALA A 67 -9.55 -5.51 4.72
CA ALA A 67 -8.56 -6.10 3.85
C ALA A 67 -8.99 -7.49 3.41
N PRO A 68 -9.02 -7.79 2.10
CA PRO A 68 -9.39 -9.12 1.63
C PRO A 68 -8.27 -10.12 1.90
N GLY A 69 -8.62 -11.39 1.95
CA GLY A 69 -7.68 -12.45 2.27
C GLY A 69 -7.35 -12.48 3.75
N ALA A 70 -6.12 -12.85 4.07
CA ALA A 70 -5.65 -12.92 5.45
C ALA A 70 -4.25 -12.36 5.55
N VAL A 71 -4.12 -11.20 6.19
CA VAL A 71 -2.83 -10.55 6.39
C VAL A 71 -2.21 -11.07 7.68
N THR A 72 -0.97 -11.55 7.61
CA THR A 72 -0.24 -12.06 8.79
C THR A 72 0.80 -11.06 9.28
N ALA A 73 1.32 -10.20 8.40
CA ALA A 73 2.31 -9.20 8.80
C ALA A 73 2.34 -8.05 7.80
N VAL A 74 2.60 -6.85 8.31
CA VAL A 74 2.92 -5.67 7.51
C VAL A 74 4.21 -5.10 8.05
N VAL A 75 5.23 -5.03 7.20
CA VAL A 75 6.51 -4.42 7.55
C VAL A 75 6.66 -3.17 6.70
N GLN A 76 6.87 -2.03 7.34
CA GLN A 76 6.95 -0.76 6.63
C GLN A 76 8.23 -0.01 6.96
N GLU A 77 8.67 0.80 6.01
CA GLU A 77 9.78 1.72 6.22
C GLU A 77 9.56 2.97 5.38
N GLU A 78 10.08 4.07 5.87
CA GLU A 78 10.03 5.33 5.12
C GLU A 78 11.11 5.34 4.07
N ARG A 79 10.79 5.88 2.89
CA ARG A 79 11.70 6.03 1.76
C ARG A 79 11.77 7.48 1.34
N ALA A 80 12.78 7.80 0.54
CA ALA A 80 12.90 9.13 -0.04
C ALA A 80 11.74 9.41 -1.00
N VAL A 81 11.21 10.63 -0.95
CA VAL A 81 10.16 11.09 -1.85
C VAL A 81 10.68 11.09 -3.28
N GLN A 82 9.92 10.52 -4.21
CA GLN A 82 10.31 10.39 -5.61
C GLN A 82 9.55 11.33 -6.54
N GLY A 83 8.41 11.86 -6.08
CA GLY A 83 7.46 12.55 -6.96
C GLY A 83 6.68 11.54 -7.80
N GLY A 84 5.83 12.05 -8.66
CA GLY A 84 4.99 11.23 -9.51
C GLY A 84 3.51 11.41 -9.21
N SER A 85 2.67 10.75 -9.98
CA SER A 85 1.23 10.85 -9.87
C SER A 85 0.58 9.52 -10.22
N GLY A 86 -0.59 9.28 -9.64
CA GLY A 86 -1.37 8.09 -9.90
C GLY A 86 -0.87 6.86 -9.14
N PHE A 87 -1.75 5.89 -8.99
CA PHE A 87 -1.45 4.63 -8.33
C PHE A 87 -1.64 3.49 -9.32
N THR A 88 -0.64 2.62 -9.44
CA THR A 88 -0.64 1.52 -10.39
C THR A 88 -0.59 0.17 -9.68
N THR A 89 -1.08 -0.88 -10.36
CA THR A 89 -0.96 -2.27 -9.90
C THR A 89 -0.16 -3.07 -10.91
N ALA A 90 0.65 -4.00 -10.43
CA ALA A 90 1.48 -4.85 -11.28
C ALA A 90 1.51 -6.29 -10.78
#